data_cfe2c2b1ebe818a6e2fd2615956c89ed
#
_entry.id   cfe2c2b1ebe818a6e2fd2615956c89ed
#
_cell.length_a   1.000
_cell.length_b   1.000
_cell.length_c   1.000
_cell.angle_alpha   90.00
_cell.angle_beta   90.00
_cell.angle_gamma   90.00
#
_symmetry.space_group_name_H-M   'P 1'
#
loop_
_entity.id
_entity.type
_entity.pdbx_description
1 polymer ?
#
loop_
_entity_poly.entity_id
_entity_poly.type
_entity_poly.pdbx_seq_one_letter_code
_entity_poly.pdbx_strand_id
1 'polypeptide(L)'
;MTPRAAARAAAACVLSLPLLAWQSPAGAPERLHGGIVRGPTAERRIALEFTGHQFAESAAVILDELARRGGRASFFLTGEFLRTPAFAPIVRRIIEEGHYLGPHSDRHLLYCDWTQRDTTLLTRRAFERDVEDNLRAIDGFGVPRASVRYWVPPYEWYNAEIASWSAGLGLVLINFTPGTRSNADYTGEADANFVSSQRIYESILAREREDPHGLSGYLLLLHVGAGPGRADKMHSRFGELLDVLAGRGYRFVRVDDLLR
;
A
#
# COMPACT_ATOMS: atom_id res chain seq x y z
N MET A 1 -14.37 -75.48 33.87
CA MET A 1 -15.35 -74.75 33.06
C MET A 1 -15.21 -73.26 33.43
N THR A 2 -14.56 -72.48 32.63
CA THR A 2 -14.39 -71.06 32.84
C THR A 2 -15.11 -70.25 31.75
N PRO A 3 -15.92 -69.20 32.07
CA PRO A 3 -16.65 -68.43 31.07
C PRO A 3 -15.75 -67.36 30.46
N ARG A 4 -15.84 -67.31 29.14
CA ARG A 4 -15.16 -66.28 28.32
C ARG A 4 -15.90 -64.93 28.46
N ALA A 5 -15.16 -63.90 28.86
CA ALA A 5 -15.63 -62.50 28.81
C ALA A 5 -15.50 -61.94 27.38
N ALA A 6 -16.63 -61.47 26.85
CA ALA A 6 -16.66 -60.76 25.54
C ALA A 6 -16.35 -59.29 25.75
N ALA A 7 -15.25 -58.80 25.14
CA ALA A 7 -14.93 -57.40 25.09
C ALA A 7 -15.76 -56.70 23.99
N ARG A 8 -16.56 -55.70 24.37
CA ARG A 8 -17.25 -54.81 23.44
C ARG A 8 -16.30 -53.66 23.06
N ALA A 9 -15.93 -53.58 21.79
CA ALA A 9 -15.22 -52.44 21.25
C ALA A 9 -16.21 -51.29 21.02
N ALA A 10 -15.99 -50.15 21.70
CA ALA A 10 -16.70 -48.92 21.45
C ALA A 10 -15.99 -48.17 20.31
N ALA A 11 -16.66 -48.03 19.18
CA ALA A 11 -16.21 -47.21 18.09
C ALA A 11 -16.46 -45.71 18.42
N ALA A 12 -15.43 -44.96 18.66
CA ALA A 12 -15.52 -43.50 18.81
C ALA A 12 -15.63 -42.87 17.40
N CYS A 13 -16.79 -42.34 17.07
CA CYS A 13 -17.01 -41.51 15.89
C CYS A 13 -16.39 -40.13 16.15
N VAL A 14 -15.25 -39.86 15.55
CA VAL A 14 -14.66 -38.52 15.53
C VAL A 14 -15.42 -37.70 14.48
N LEU A 15 -16.34 -36.86 14.94
CA LEU A 15 -17.01 -35.86 14.13
C LEU A 15 -15.96 -34.75 13.80
N SER A 16 -15.40 -34.81 12.61
CA SER A 16 -14.62 -33.70 12.04
C SER A 16 -15.57 -32.55 11.68
N LEU A 17 -15.61 -31.55 12.53
CA LEU A 17 -16.26 -30.27 12.22
C LEU A 17 -15.43 -29.58 11.12
N PRO A 18 -16.03 -29.14 9.99
CA PRO A 18 -15.32 -28.34 9.02
C PRO A 18 -14.95 -27.00 9.68
N LEU A 19 -13.66 -26.62 9.63
CA LEU A 19 -13.22 -25.28 9.90
C LEU A 19 -13.89 -24.36 8.87
N LEU A 20 -14.97 -23.71 9.28
CA LEU A 20 -15.55 -22.59 8.54
C LEU A 20 -14.48 -21.50 8.52
N ALA A 21 -13.75 -21.39 7.41
CA ALA A 21 -12.93 -20.23 7.12
C ALA A 21 -13.87 -19.01 7.18
N TRP A 22 -13.62 -18.10 8.11
CA TRP A 22 -14.34 -16.84 8.22
C TRP A 22 -14.03 -16.05 6.95
N GLN A 23 -14.92 -16.14 5.98
CA GLN A 23 -14.89 -15.27 4.82
C GLN A 23 -15.41 -13.91 5.29
N SER A 24 -14.55 -12.90 5.26
CA SER A 24 -14.99 -11.52 5.45
C SER A 24 -16.14 -11.23 4.48
N PRO A 25 -17.19 -10.49 4.91
CA PRO A 25 -18.31 -10.21 4.02
C PRO A 25 -17.77 -9.54 2.75
N ALA A 26 -18.25 -9.99 1.59
CA ALA A 26 -17.89 -9.41 0.30
C ALA A 26 -18.16 -7.90 0.34
N GLY A 27 -17.10 -7.09 0.34
CA GLY A 27 -17.19 -5.64 0.41
C GLY A 27 -16.47 -4.96 1.57
N ALA A 28 -16.08 -5.66 2.64
CA ALA A 28 -15.29 -5.07 3.72
C ALA A 28 -13.78 -5.04 3.33
N PRO A 29 -13.06 -3.94 3.60
CA PRO A 29 -11.62 -3.87 3.36
C PRO A 29 -10.85 -4.89 4.23
N GLU A 30 -9.82 -5.51 3.65
CA GLU A 30 -8.89 -6.36 4.39
C GLU A 30 -7.96 -5.50 5.25
N ARG A 31 -7.62 -6.00 6.46
CA ARG A 31 -6.75 -5.29 7.38
C ARG A 31 -5.63 -6.17 7.92
N LEU A 32 -4.44 -5.58 8.06
CA LEU A 32 -3.31 -6.14 8.81
C LEU A 32 -2.87 -5.13 9.86
N HIS A 33 -2.60 -5.57 11.07
CA HIS A 33 -2.17 -4.71 12.19
C HIS A 33 -2.98 -3.42 12.35
N GLY A 34 -4.29 -3.45 12.02
CA GLY A 34 -5.18 -2.28 12.07
C GLY A 34 -5.22 -1.43 10.79
N GLY A 35 -4.23 -1.47 9.92
CA GLY A 35 -4.20 -0.78 8.63
C GLY A 35 -4.99 -1.51 7.54
N ILE A 36 -5.57 -0.79 6.59
CA ILE A 36 -6.22 -1.38 5.41
C ILE A 36 -5.14 -1.78 4.41
N VAL A 37 -5.20 -3.02 3.92
CA VAL A 37 -4.25 -3.55 2.94
C VAL A 37 -4.91 -4.00 1.64
N ARG A 38 -6.24 -4.04 1.56
CA ARG A 38 -6.99 -4.29 0.33
C ARG A 38 -8.38 -3.68 0.45
N GLY A 39 -8.85 -3.08 -0.60
CA GLY A 39 -10.23 -2.56 -0.72
C GLY A 39 -11.23 -3.63 -1.17
N PRO A 40 -12.50 -3.24 -1.38
CA PRO A 40 -13.55 -4.11 -1.90
C PRO A 40 -13.17 -4.74 -3.25
N THR A 41 -13.46 -6.04 -3.42
CA THR A 41 -13.09 -6.83 -4.60
C THR A 41 -14.20 -6.99 -5.63
N ALA A 42 -15.38 -6.40 -5.40
CA ALA A 42 -16.55 -6.55 -6.26
C ALA A 42 -16.38 -5.95 -7.67
N GLU A 43 -15.53 -4.95 -7.81
CA GLU A 43 -15.23 -4.29 -9.08
C GLU A 43 -13.75 -4.38 -9.42
N ARG A 44 -13.42 -4.41 -10.72
CA ARG A 44 -12.03 -4.39 -11.20
C ARG A 44 -11.44 -2.98 -11.07
N ARG A 45 -11.21 -2.54 -9.82
CA ARG A 45 -10.57 -1.28 -9.48
C ARG A 45 -9.26 -1.53 -8.74
N ILE A 46 -8.23 -0.77 -9.10
CA ILE A 46 -6.92 -0.76 -8.46
C ILE A 46 -6.64 0.67 -8.02
N ALA A 47 -6.27 0.88 -6.75
CA ALA A 47 -5.65 2.12 -6.33
C ALA A 47 -4.15 2.01 -6.52
N LEU A 48 -3.60 2.83 -7.42
CA LEU A 48 -2.17 3.00 -7.57
C LEU A 48 -1.69 3.96 -6.47
N GLU A 49 -0.71 3.52 -5.70
CA GLU A 49 -0.10 4.29 -4.61
C GLU A 49 1.37 4.57 -4.93
N PHE A 50 1.78 5.81 -4.76
CA PHE A 50 3.16 6.23 -4.97
C PHE A 50 3.68 6.92 -3.72
N THR A 51 4.71 6.35 -3.11
CA THR A 51 5.41 7.01 -1.99
C THR A 51 6.61 7.82 -2.51
N GLY A 52 6.95 8.88 -1.79
CA GLY A 52 8.08 9.75 -2.15
C GLY A 52 8.72 10.42 -0.95
N HIS A 53 10.07 10.40 -0.93
CA HIS A 53 10.89 11.01 0.13
C HIS A 53 12.02 11.87 -0.47
N GLN A 54 13.14 11.28 -0.92
CA GLN A 54 14.34 12.02 -1.36
C GLN A 54 14.43 12.17 -2.87
N PHE A 55 13.71 11.38 -3.65
CA PHE A 55 13.85 11.29 -5.10
C PHE A 55 12.51 11.42 -5.80
N ALA A 56 12.50 12.00 -7.01
CA ALA A 56 11.28 12.23 -7.79
C ALA A 56 11.47 11.99 -9.31
N GLU A 57 12.55 11.33 -9.71
CA GLU A 57 12.94 11.22 -11.13
C GLU A 57 11.95 10.43 -11.98
N SER A 58 11.10 9.61 -11.37
CA SER A 58 10.05 8.86 -12.07
C SER A 58 8.72 9.60 -12.15
N ALA A 59 8.52 10.63 -11.34
CA ALA A 59 7.21 11.26 -11.14
C ALA A 59 6.61 11.84 -12.42
N ALA A 60 7.42 12.54 -13.26
CA ALA A 60 6.91 13.12 -14.50
C ALA A 60 6.41 12.04 -15.47
N VAL A 61 7.17 10.95 -15.65
CA VAL A 61 6.76 9.83 -16.50
C VAL A 61 5.50 9.14 -15.98
N ILE A 62 5.42 8.93 -14.65
CA ILE A 62 4.23 8.35 -14.00
C ILE A 62 2.99 9.19 -14.28
N LEU A 63 3.06 10.51 -14.11
CA LEU A 63 1.95 11.42 -14.35
C LEU A 63 1.56 11.45 -15.83
N ASP A 64 2.54 11.47 -16.75
CA ASP A 64 2.28 11.41 -18.20
C ASP A 64 1.55 10.12 -18.60
N GLU A 65 1.97 8.97 -18.03
CA GLU A 65 1.32 7.68 -18.32
C GLU A 65 -0.10 7.60 -17.77
N LEU A 66 -0.34 8.17 -16.58
CA LEU A 66 -1.68 8.27 -16.00
C LEU A 66 -2.58 9.19 -16.82
N ALA A 67 -2.08 10.38 -17.20
CA ALA A 67 -2.84 11.36 -17.99
C ALA A 67 -3.27 10.79 -19.36
N ARG A 68 -2.37 10.09 -20.06
CA ARG A 68 -2.67 9.46 -21.36
C ARG A 68 -3.82 8.45 -21.29
N ARG A 69 -4.06 7.84 -20.13
CA ARG A 69 -5.08 6.80 -19.91
C ARG A 69 -6.27 7.26 -19.10
N GLY A 70 -6.32 8.56 -18.74
CA GLY A 70 -7.38 9.08 -17.88
C GLY A 70 -7.42 8.45 -16.49
N GLY A 71 -6.31 7.82 -16.06
CA GLY A 71 -6.16 7.17 -14.77
C GLY A 71 -5.99 8.18 -13.64
N ARG A 72 -6.40 7.81 -12.43
CA ARG A 72 -6.11 8.56 -11.21
C ARG A 72 -5.33 7.67 -10.23
N ALA A 73 -4.49 8.31 -9.42
CA ALA A 73 -3.63 7.63 -8.46
C ALA A 73 -3.61 8.39 -7.12
N SER A 74 -2.90 7.84 -6.15
CA SER A 74 -2.69 8.46 -4.85
C SER A 74 -1.20 8.59 -4.58
N PHE A 75 -0.77 9.77 -4.17
CA PHE A 75 0.62 10.09 -3.88
C PHE A 75 0.75 10.39 -2.38
N PHE A 76 1.65 9.69 -1.72
CA PHE A 76 1.94 9.83 -0.29
C PHE A 76 3.37 10.34 -0.15
N LEU A 77 3.50 11.63 0.16
CA LEU A 77 4.76 12.33 0.11
C LEU A 77 5.17 12.82 1.49
N THR A 78 6.47 12.70 1.81
CA THR A 78 6.97 13.20 3.09
C THR A 78 6.95 14.73 3.13
N GLY A 79 6.96 15.30 4.34
CA GLY A 79 7.10 16.75 4.51
C GLY A 79 8.43 17.27 3.94
N GLU A 80 9.50 16.50 4.05
CA GLU A 80 10.80 16.84 3.43
C GLU A 80 10.69 16.91 1.90
N PHE A 81 10.01 15.95 1.25
CA PHE A 81 9.72 15.99 -0.18
C PHE A 81 8.95 17.27 -0.56
N LEU A 82 7.87 17.56 0.17
CA LEU A 82 6.99 18.70 -0.08
C LEU A 82 7.71 20.06 0.07
N ARG A 83 8.67 20.14 1.00
CA ARG A 83 9.48 21.36 1.21
C ARG A 83 10.68 21.48 0.27
N THR A 84 10.97 20.48 -0.55
CA THR A 84 12.05 20.53 -1.54
C THR A 84 11.61 21.36 -2.74
N PRO A 85 12.21 22.55 -3.00
CA PRO A 85 11.72 23.47 -4.03
C PRO A 85 11.71 22.86 -5.44
N ALA A 86 12.68 21.98 -5.74
CA ALA A 86 12.77 21.30 -7.03
C ALA A 86 11.59 20.35 -7.30
N PHE A 87 10.88 19.88 -6.27
CA PHE A 87 9.74 18.97 -6.40
C PHE A 87 8.39 19.70 -6.44
N ALA A 88 8.35 20.99 -6.12
CA ALA A 88 7.11 21.76 -6.09
C ALA A 88 6.30 21.70 -7.40
N PRO A 89 6.90 21.75 -8.60
CA PRO A 89 6.14 21.58 -9.86
C PRO A 89 5.45 20.23 -9.97
N ILE A 90 6.08 19.14 -9.50
CA ILE A 90 5.48 17.81 -9.49
C ILE A 90 4.29 17.74 -8.53
N VAL A 91 4.43 18.31 -7.33
CA VAL A 91 3.35 18.35 -6.33
C VAL A 91 2.14 19.13 -6.87
N ARG A 92 2.36 20.28 -7.50
CA ARG A 92 1.28 21.05 -8.14
C ARG A 92 0.57 20.25 -9.22
N ARG A 93 1.34 19.59 -10.08
CA ARG A 93 0.81 18.74 -11.14
C ARG A 93 -0.04 17.58 -10.59
N ILE A 94 0.39 16.92 -9.50
CA ILE A 94 -0.38 15.87 -8.81
C ILE A 94 -1.77 16.41 -8.41
N ILE A 95 -1.83 17.61 -7.85
CA ILE A 95 -3.07 18.23 -7.40
C ILE A 95 -3.95 18.66 -8.58
N GLU A 96 -3.38 19.35 -9.55
CA GLU A 96 -4.07 19.90 -10.74
C GLU A 96 -4.65 18.80 -11.63
N GLU A 97 -3.97 17.66 -11.74
CA GLU A 97 -4.44 16.48 -12.47
C GLU A 97 -5.47 15.65 -11.67
N GLY A 98 -5.81 16.07 -10.45
CA GLY A 98 -6.88 15.46 -9.65
C GLY A 98 -6.50 14.14 -9.00
N HIS A 99 -5.24 13.90 -8.76
CA HIS A 99 -4.76 12.79 -7.95
C HIS A 99 -4.97 13.06 -6.45
N TYR A 100 -4.95 12.00 -5.64
CA TYR A 100 -4.97 12.14 -4.20
C TYR A 100 -3.56 12.48 -3.69
N LEU A 101 -3.44 13.48 -2.81
CA LEU A 101 -2.22 13.78 -2.08
C LEU A 101 -2.43 13.51 -0.59
N GLY A 102 -1.63 12.60 -0.02
CA GLY A 102 -1.68 12.21 1.38
C GLY A 102 -0.32 12.22 2.05
N PRO A 103 -0.29 12.14 3.41
CA PRO A 103 0.95 12.14 4.16
C PRO A 103 1.68 10.80 4.14
N HIS A 104 3.04 10.89 4.21
CA HIS A 104 3.98 9.78 4.37
C HIS A 104 4.97 10.05 5.49
N SER A 105 4.52 10.67 6.59
CA SER A 105 5.31 11.30 7.66
C SER A 105 6.06 12.56 7.22
N ASP A 106 6.56 13.32 8.19
CA ASP A 106 7.35 14.50 7.87
C ASP A 106 8.79 14.16 7.49
N ARG A 107 9.45 13.30 8.29
CA ARG A 107 10.88 13.02 8.22
C ARG A 107 11.22 11.56 7.92
N HIS A 108 10.25 10.75 7.52
CA HIS A 108 10.43 9.33 7.21
C HIS A 108 11.04 8.52 8.36
N LEU A 109 10.58 8.78 9.61
CA LEU A 109 11.07 8.09 10.80
C LEU A 109 10.57 6.65 10.86
N LEU A 110 11.40 5.73 11.36
CA LEU A 110 10.96 4.37 11.68
C LEU A 110 10.10 4.41 12.96
N TYR A 111 8.85 3.96 12.88
CA TYR A 111 7.90 4.06 13.98
C TYR A 111 7.85 2.85 14.89
N CYS A 112 8.17 1.66 14.37
CA CYS A 112 8.24 0.45 15.17
C CYS A 112 9.43 -0.42 14.75
N ASP A 113 9.87 -1.30 15.65
CA ASP A 113 11.08 -2.11 15.45
C ASP A 113 10.92 -3.11 14.31
N TRP A 114 12.00 -3.33 13.55
CA TRP A 114 12.00 -4.23 12.41
C TRP A 114 11.82 -5.71 12.77
N THR A 115 12.31 -6.09 13.95
CA THR A 115 12.34 -7.48 14.41
C THR A 115 11.22 -7.77 15.42
N GLN A 116 10.91 -6.77 16.25
CA GLN A 116 9.86 -6.82 17.26
C GLN A 116 8.75 -5.80 16.92
N ARG A 117 7.97 -6.12 15.91
CA ARG A 117 6.94 -5.21 15.32
C ARG A 117 6.10 -4.49 16.37
N ASP A 118 5.74 -5.16 17.46
CA ASP A 118 4.88 -4.58 18.51
C ASP A 118 5.62 -3.55 19.41
N THR A 119 6.95 -3.42 19.24
CA THR A 119 7.75 -2.40 19.92
C THR A 119 7.70 -1.10 19.14
N THR A 120 6.96 -0.11 19.66
CA THR A 120 6.91 1.24 19.10
C THR A 120 8.15 2.03 19.56
N LEU A 121 8.85 2.67 18.62
CA LEU A 121 10.11 3.38 18.85
C LEU A 121 9.93 4.86 19.21
N LEU A 122 8.74 5.40 19.04
CA LEU A 122 8.42 6.81 19.31
C LEU A 122 7.41 6.92 20.45
N THR A 123 7.42 8.08 21.13
CA THR A 123 6.28 8.45 21.96
C THR A 123 5.12 8.87 21.07
N ARG A 124 3.88 8.69 21.53
CA ARG A 124 2.68 9.14 20.80
C ARG A 124 2.77 10.62 20.40
N ARG A 125 3.25 11.49 21.30
CA ARG A 125 3.43 12.92 21.02
C ARG A 125 4.45 13.18 19.90
N ALA A 126 5.52 12.37 19.80
CA ALA A 126 6.50 12.51 18.73
C ALA A 126 5.92 12.07 17.37
N PHE A 127 5.17 10.97 17.36
CA PHE A 127 4.41 10.49 16.21
C PHE A 127 3.40 11.54 15.71
N GLU A 128 2.54 12.04 16.62
CA GLU A 128 1.53 13.05 16.29
C GLU A 128 2.15 14.30 15.66
N ARG A 129 3.24 14.81 16.24
CA ARG A 129 3.94 15.98 15.68
C ARG A 129 4.48 15.71 14.28
N ASP A 130 5.12 14.56 14.05
CA ASP A 130 5.69 14.22 12.76
C ASP A 130 4.61 14.11 11.68
N VAL A 131 3.47 13.50 11.97
CA VAL A 131 2.34 13.43 11.03
C VAL A 131 1.70 14.80 10.80
N GLU A 132 1.49 15.61 11.85
CA GLU A 132 0.92 16.95 11.76
C GLU A 132 1.82 17.92 10.98
N ASP A 133 3.16 17.81 11.13
CA ASP A 133 4.11 18.59 10.34
C ASP A 133 3.99 18.30 8.86
N ASN A 134 3.83 17.02 8.50
CA ASN A 134 3.58 16.63 7.11
C ASN A 134 2.23 17.16 6.59
N LEU A 135 1.17 17.08 7.40
CA LEU A 135 -0.14 17.62 7.04
C LEU A 135 -0.11 19.13 6.81
N ARG A 136 0.66 19.88 7.62
CA ARG A 136 0.89 21.31 7.39
C ARG A 136 1.63 21.58 6.08
N ALA A 137 2.59 20.75 5.71
CA ALA A 137 3.27 20.87 4.43
C ALA A 137 2.32 20.63 3.25
N ILE A 138 1.38 19.68 3.35
CA ILE A 138 0.31 19.43 2.36
C ILE A 138 -0.65 20.64 2.27
N ASP A 139 -1.08 21.18 3.41
CA ASP A 139 -1.95 22.36 3.45
C ASP A 139 -1.30 23.58 2.77
N GLY A 140 0.01 23.73 2.89
CA GLY A 140 0.81 24.75 2.18
C GLY A 140 0.72 24.69 0.66
N PHE A 141 0.27 23.58 0.07
CA PHE A 141 -0.04 23.44 -1.35
C PHE A 141 -1.53 23.67 -1.66
N GLY A 142 -2.34 24.08 -0.68
CA GLY A 142 -3.76 24.36 -0.84
C GLY A 142 -4.66 23.13 -0.76
N VAL A 143 -4.17 21.99 -0.29
CA VAL A 143 -4.98 20.79 -0.06
C VAL A 143 -5.53 20.83 1.37
N PRO A 144 -6.84 21.07 1.58
CA PRO A 144 -7.41 21.24 2.90
C PRO A 144 -7.26 19.99 3.77
N ARG A 145 -6.95 20.15 5.06
CA ARG A 145 -6.84 19.04 6.03
C ARG A 145 -8.05 18.10 5.99
N ALA A 146 -9.25 18.64 5.80
CA ALA A 146 -10.50 17.87 5.75
C ALA A 146 -10.60 16.90 4.58
N SER A 147 -9.84 17.11 3.50
CA SER A 147 -9.78 16.21 2.33
C SER A 147 -8.74 15.10 2.48
N VAL A 148 -7.87 15.19 3.49
CA VAL A 148 -6.79 14.23 3.73
C VAL A 148 -7.22 13.23 4.80
N ARG A 149 -7.66 12.06 4.36
CA ARG A 149 -8.16 10.99 5.23
C ARG A 149 -7.23 9.79 5.32
N TYR A 150 -6.57 9.44 4.23
CA TYR A 150 -5.73 8.24 4.12
C TYR A 150 -4.26 8.61 4.13
N TRP A 151 -3.44 7.75 4.73
CA TRP A 151 -2.00 7.94 4.79
C TRP A 151 -1.26 6.60 4.77
N VAL A 152 -0.01 6.62 4.28
CA VAL A 152 0.90 5.47 4.26
C VAL A 152 2.04 5.75 5.25
N PRO A 153 2.33 4.84 6.19
CA PRO A 153 3.43 5.01 7.12
C PRO A 153 4.80 4.87 6.44
N PRO A 154 5.87 5.51 6.97
CA PRO A 154 7.23 5.34 6.46
C PRO A 154 7.63 3.87 6.41
N TYR A 155 8.39 3.49 5.39
CA TYR A 155 8.84 2.12 5.16
C TYR A 155 7.69 1.12 4.94
N GLU A 156 6.45 1.58 4.82
CA GLU A 156 5.26 0.72 4.78
C GLU A 156 5.21 -0.25 6.00
N TRP A 157 5.86 0.19 7.11
CA TRP A 157 6.06 -0.60 8.32
C TRP A 157 5.42 0.05 9.54
N TYR A 158 4.54 -0.69 10.21
CA TYR A 158 3.72 -0.19 11.30
C TYR A 158 3.18 -1.35 12.14
N ASN A 159 2.68 -1.01 13.34
CA ASN A 159 1.99 -1.93 14.23
C ASN A 159 0.57 -1.42 14.58
N ALA A 160 -0.15 -2.18 15.38
CA ALA A 160 -1.52 -1.84 15.79
C ALA A 160 -1.60 -0.53 16.61
N GLU A 161 -0.55 -0.21 17.38
CA GLU A 161 -0.50 1.02 18.16
C GLU A 161 -0.40 2.25 17.25
N ILE A 162 0.47 2.23 16.23
CA ILE A 162 0.57 3.29 15.22
C ILE A 162 -0.75 3.46 14.45
N ALA A 163 -1.42 2.37 14.09
CA ALA A 163 -2.74 2.44 13.45
C ALA A 163 -3.79 3.09 14.37
N SER A 164 -3.74 2.78 15.68
CA SER A 164 -4.63 3.38 16.68
C SER A 164 -4.36 4.88 16.88
N TRP A 165 -3.09 5.29 16.94
CA TRP A 165 -2.71 6.71 17.06
C TRP A 165 -3.12 7.51 15.82
N SER A 166 -3.01 6.91 14.64
CA SER A 166 -3.48 7.50 13.38
C SER A 166 -4.97 7.81 13.40
N ALA A 167 -5.77 6.87 13.93
CA ALA A 167 -7.21 7.08 14.09
C ALA A 167 -7.52 8.25 15.04
N GLY A 168 -6.71 8.46 16.08
CA GLY A 168 -6.80 9.62 16.98
C GLY A 168 -6.58 10.96 16.27
N LEU A 169 -5.83 10.98 15.17
CA LEU A 169 -5.64 12.15 14.30
C LEU A 169 -6.72 12.26 13.20
N GLY A 170 -7.72 11.38 13.18
CA GLY A 170 -8.73 11.31 12.11
C GLY A 170 -8.19 10.76 10.78
N LEU A 171 -7.08 10.02 10.82
CA LEU A 171 -6.47 9.39 9.65
C LEU A 171 -6.73 7.89 9.63
N VAL A 172 -6.91 7.34 8.43
CA VAL A 172 -6.99 5.90 8.18
C VAL A 172 -5.65 5.44 7.63
N LEU A 173 -4.96 4.59 8.39
CA LEU A 173 -3.74 3.96 7.93
C LEU A 173 -4.06 2.95 6.84
N ILE A 174 -3.39 3.07 5.72
CA ILE A 174 -3.41 2.12 4.61
C ILE A 174 -2.00 1.63 4.32
N ASN A 175 -1.91 0.50 3.65
CA ASN A 175 -0.65 -0.04 3.16
C ASN A 175 -0.89 -0.88 1.91
N PHE A 176 0.17 -1.18 1.17
CA PHE A 176 0.03 -1.98 -0.05
C PHE A 176 -0.56 -3.37 0.21
N THR A 177 -1.26 -3.90 -0.79
CA THR A 177 -1.75 -5.28 -0.76
C THR A 177 -0.58 -6.24 -0.95
N PRO A 178 -0.34 -7.20 -0.02
CA PRO A 178 0.73 -8.19 -0.17
C PRO A 178 0.52 -9.11 -1.37
N GLY A 179 1.62 -9.71 -1.84
CA GLY A 179 1.60 -10.75 -2.88
C GLY A 179 2.21 -10.35 -4.22
N THR A 180 2.62 -9.09 -4.37
CA THR A 180 3.45 -8.63 -5.48
C THR A 180 4.83 -8.18 -4.99
N ARG A 181 5.73 -7.84 -5.91
CA ARG A 181 7.02 -7.21 -5.61
C ARG A 181 7.03 -5.72 -5.96
N SER A 182 5.87 -5.11 -6.14
CA SER A 182 5.74 -3.73 -6.62
C SER A 182 6.47 -2.74 -5.73
N ASN A 183 6.38 -2.91 -4.42
CA ASN A 183 7.06 -2.08 -3.42
C ASN A 183 8.60 -2.19 -3.40
N ALA A 184 9.20 -3.10 -4.19
CA ALA A 184 10.66 -3.26 -4.23
C ALA A 184 11.32 -2.38 -5.33
N ASP A 185 10.58 -1.54 -6.02
CA ASP A 185 11.07 -0.69 -7.11
C ASP A 185 12.01 0.45 -6.66
N TYR A 186 12.21 0.62 -5.34
CA TYR A 186 13.20 1.53 -4.76
C TYR A 186 14.58 0.90 -4.57
N THR A 187 14.70 -0.44 -4.58
CA THR A 187 15.96 -1.14 -4.30
C THR A 187 16.99 -0.90 -5.41
N GLY A 188 18.24 -0.58 -5.04
CA GLY A 188 19.34 -0.37 -5.99
C GLY A 188 19.99 -1.69 -6.43
N GLU A 189 20.70 -1.66 -7.57
CA GLU A 189 21.36 -2.87 -8.11
C GLU A 189 22.42 -3.47 -7.18
N ALA A 190 22.98 -2.68 -6.27
CA ALA A 190 23.96 -3.14 -5.28
C ALA A 190 23.30 -3.74 -4.01
N ASP A 191 21.99 -3.60 -3.84
CA ASP A 191 21.29 -4.07 -2.66
C ASP A 191 21.07 -5.58 -2.71
N ALA A 192 21.29 -6.26 -1.59
CA ALA A 192 21.09 -7.71 -1.50
C ALA A 192 19.63 -8.16 -1.80
N ASN A 193 18.66 -7.25 -1.62
CA ASN A 193 17.24 -7.46 -1.88
C ASN A 193 16.77 -6.84 -3.19
N PHE A 194 17.68 -6.49 -4.10
CA PHE A 194 17.35 -5.93 -5.40
C PHE A 194 16.35 -6.79 -6.17
N VAL A 195 15.35 -6.13 -6.75
CA VAL A 195 14.37 -6.76 -7.63
C VAL A 195 14.30 -5.96 -8.93
N SER A 196 14.60 -6.58 -10.06
CA SER A 196 14.55 -5.92 -11.36
C SER A 196 13.13 -5.48 -11.73
N SER A 197 13.01 -4.41 -12.53
CA SER A 197 11.73 -3.92 -13.04
C SER A 197 10.96 -4.98 -13.83
N GLN A 198 11.67 -5.85 -14.56
CA GLN A 198 11.08 -7.02 -15.22
C GLN A 198 10.42 -7.96 -14.20
N ARG A 199 11.12 -8.28 -13.12
CA ARG A 199 10.62 -9.18 -12.07
C ARG A 199 9.45 -8.59 -11.28
N ILE A 200 9.47 -7.27 -11.06
CA ILE A 200 8.34 -6.54 -10.46
C ILE A 200 7.12 -6.66 -11.36
N TYR A 201 7.26 -6.32 -12.65
CA TYR A 201 6.21 -6.42 -13.66
C TYR A 201 5.60 -7.82 -13.72
N GLU A 202 6.45 -8.85 -13.83
CA GLU A 202 6.02 -10.24 -13.86
C GLU A 202 5.29 -10.67 -12.60
N SER A 203 5.73 -10.22 -11.41
CA SER A 203 5.10 -10.54 -10.14
C SER A 203 3.69 -9.98 -10.02
N ILE A 204 3.45 -8.78 -10.56
CA ILE A 204 2.13 -8.15 -10.59
C ILE A 204 1.20 -8.96 -11.49
N LEU A 205 1.65 -9.33 -12.69
CA LEU A 205 0.84 -10.11 -13.62
C LEU A 205 0.66 -11.58 -13.19
N ALA A 206 1.62 -12.15 -12.45
CA ALA A 206 1.46 -13.46 -11.84
C ALA A 206 0.37 -13.43 -10.77
N ARG A 207 0.45 -12.45 -9.86
CA ARG A 207 -0.55 -12.27 -8.80
C ARG A 207 -1.95 -12.05 -9.36
N GLU A 208 -2.07 -11.29 -10.44
CA GLU A 208 -3.36 -11.07 -11.12
C GLU A 208 -4.00 -12.38 -11.62
N ARG A 209 -3.19 -13.33 -12.08
CA ARG A 209 -3.70 -14.64 -12.54
C ARG A 209 -3.99 -15.63 -11.40
N GLU A 210 -3.25 -15.54 -10.30
CA GLU A 210 -3.28 -16.51 -9.20
C GLU A 210 -4.33 -16.19 -8.13
N ASP A 211 -4.60 -14.89 -7.92
CA ASP A 211 -5.59 -14.47 -6.92
C ASP A 211 -7.02 -14.67 -7.46
N PRO A 212 -7.94 -15.29 -6.69
CA PRO A 212 -9.32 -15.51 -7.11
C PRO A 212 -10.07 -14.24 -7.53
N HIS A 213 -9.67 -13.09 -6.99
CA HIS A 213 -10.22 -11.77 -7.32
C HIS A 213 -9.30 -10.96 -8.23
N GLY A 214 -8.22 -11.56 -8.73
CA GLY A 214 -7.18 -10.83 -9.46
C GLY A 214 -6.61 -9.69 -8.65
N LEU A 215 -6.46 -8.52 -9.28
CA LEU A 215 -6.05 -7.30 -8.59
C LEU A 215 -7.23 -6.39 -8.20
N SER A 216 -8.45 -6.90 -8.13
CA SER A 216 -9.60 -6.13 -7.65
C SER A 216 -9.38 -5.71 -6.19
N GLY A 217 -9.59 -4.43 -5.90
CA GLY A 217 -9.38 -3.87 -4.56
C GLY A 217 -7.92 -3.66 -4.17
N TYR A 218 -6.94 -3.93 -5.06
CA TYR A 218 -5.51 -3.78 -4.75
C TYR A 218 -5.13 -2.34 -4.46
N LEU A 219 -4.30 -2.19 -3.43
CA LEU A 219 -3.48 -1.03 -3.15
C LEU A 219 -2.09 -1.37 -3.70
N LEU A 220 -1.79 -0.91 -4.93
CA LEU A 220 -0.58 -1.28 -5.65
C LEU A 220 0.46 -0.16 -5.50
N LEU A 221 1.45 -0.39 -4.65
CA LEU A 221 2.45 0.59 -4.27
C LEU A 221 3.69 0.52 -5.17
N LEU A 222 4.13 1.69 -5.60
CA LEU A 222 5.40 2.00 -6.28
C LEU A 222 5.99 3.27 -5.68
N HIS A 223 7.19 3.70 -6.13
CA HIS A 223 7.85 4.92 -5.66
C HIS A 223 7.94 5.97 -6.78
N VAL A 224 7.87 7.26 -6.42
CA VAL A 224 8.06 8.37 -7.38
C VAL A 224 9.52 8.55 -7.80
N GLY A 225 10.44 7.90 -7.11
CA GLY A 225 11.86 7.90 -7.39
C GLY A 225 12.60 6.90 -6.53
N ALA A 226 13.67 6.34 -7.08
CA ALA A 226 14.54 5.35 -6.43
C ALA A 226 16.00 5.84 -6.32
N GLY A 227 16.27 7.07 -6.81
CA GLY A 227 17.60 7.68 -6.78
C GLY A 227 18.61 7.04 -7.73
N PRO A 228 19.86 7.52 -7.71
CA PRO A 228 20.89 7.14 -8.68
C PRO A 228 21.40 5.70 -8.49
N GLY A 229 21.16 5.08 -7.34
CA GLY A 229 21.54 3.69 -7.05
C GLY A 229 20.75 2.64 -7.81
N ARG A 230 19.69 3.05 -8.52
CA ARG A 230 18.89 2.17 -9.38
C ARG A 230 18.84 2.72 -10.81
N ALA A 231 19.49 2.06 -11.76
CA ALA A 231 19.43 2.38 -13.18
C ALA A 231 18.17 1.76 -13.84
N ASP A 232 17.80 0.56 -13.43
CA ASP A 232 16.61 -0.18 -13.90
C ASP A 232 15.31 0.40 -13.29
N LYS A 233 14.84 1.53 -13.83
CA LYS A 233 13.67 2.25 -13.30
C LYS A 233 12.35 1.60 -13.71
N MET A 234 11.48 1.30 -12.73
CA MET A 234 10.17 0.67 -12.97
C MET A 234 9.25 1.54 -13.84
N HIS A 235 9.42 2.87 -13.85
CA HIS A 235 8.63 3.76 -14.68
C HIS A 235 8.78 3.47 -16.19
N SER A 236 9.89 2.86 -16.64
CA SER A 236 10.08 2.45 -18.03
C SER A 236 9.08 1.37 -18.50
N ARG A 237 8.51 0.61 -17.56
CA ARG A 237 7.50 -0.43 -17.82
C ARG A 237 6.10 -0.04 -17.36
N PHE A 238 5.97 1.13 -16.74
CA PHE A 238 4.71 1.52 -16.10
C PHE A 238 3.58 1.66 -17.12
N GLY A 239 3.84 2.30 -18.25
CA GLY A 239 2.84 2.44 -19.31
C GLY A 239 2.36 1.08 -19.87
N GLU A 240 3.28 0.15 -20.13
CA GLU A 240 2.96 -1.22 -20.54
C GLU A 240 2.10 -1.95 -19.49
N LEU A 241 2.44 -1.82 -18.21
CA LEU A 241 1.66 -2.41 -17.12
C LEU A 241 0.23 -1.89 -17.12
N LEU A 242 0.05 -0.57 -17.23
CA LEU A 242 -1.27 0.05 -17.27
C LEU A 242 -2.09 -0.44 -18.47
N ASP A 243 -1.49 -0.55 -19.66
CA ASP A 243 -2.19 -1.03 -20.86
C ASP A 243 -2.66 -2.47 -20.71
N VAL A 244 -1.81 -3.36 -20.19
CA VAL A 244 -2.17 -4.76 -19.95
C VAL A 244 -3.30 -4.87 -18.93
N LEU A 245 -3.23 -4.15 -17.82
CA LEU A 245 -4.27 -4.21 -16.80
C LEU A 245 -5.58 -3.56 -17.26
N ALA A 246 -5.52 -2.43 -17.98
CA ALA A 246 -6.70 -1.81 -18.58
C ALA A 246 -7.35 -2.73 -19.61
N GLY A 247 -6.56 -3.41 -20.46
CA GLY A 247 -7.03 -4.42 -21.41
C GLY A 247 -7.72 -5.62 -20.75
N ARG A 248 -7.44 -5.88 -19.46
CA ARG A 248 -8.13 -6.89 -18.63
C ARG A 248 -9.34 -6.31 -17.87
N GLY A 249 -9.70 -5.07 -18.14
CA GLY A 249 -10.88 -4.40 -17.58
C GLY A 249 -10.65 -3.71 -16.23
N TYR A 250 -9.41 -3.53 -15.77
CA TYR A 250 -9.13 -2.77 -14.57
C TYR A 250 -9.20 -1.26 -14.80
N ARG A 251 -9.73 -0.54 -13.83
CA ARG A 251 -9.74 0.93 -13.74
C ARG A 251 -8.80 1.38 -12.63
N PHE A 252 -8.02 2.43 -12.91
CA PHE A 252 -7.11 3.04 -11.95
C PHE A 252 -7.80 4.21 -11.27
N VAL A 253 -7.95 4.10 -9.96
CA VAL A 253 -8.71 5.06 -9.14
C VAL A 253 -7.85 5.55 -7.98
N ARG A 254 -8.29 6.64 -7.36
CA ARG A 254 -7.72 7.13 -6.11
C ARG A 254 -8.10 6.20 -4.96
N VAL A 255 -7.28 6.19 -3.91
CA VAL A 255 -7.54 5.39 -2.70
C VAL A 255 -8.87 5.75 -2.04
N ASP A 256 -9.20 7.05 -1.99
CA ASP A 256 -10.45 7.53 -1.41
C ASP A 256 -11.70 7.21 -2.27
N ASP A 257 -11.51 6.94 -3.56
CA ASP A 257 -12.58 6.40 -4.42
C ASP A 257 -12.73 4.88 -4.25
N LEU A 258 -11.62 4.16 -4.03
CA LEU A 258 -11.63 2.71 -3.83
C LEU A 258 -12.26 2.32 -2.49
N LEU A 259 -11.96 3.08 -1.42
CA LEU A 259 -12.28 2.74 -0.02
C LEU A 259 -13.53 3.47 0.53
N ARG A 260 -14.33 4.05 -0.33
CA ARG A 260 -15.63 4.65 0.03
C ARG A 260 -16.64 3.63 0.47
#